data_943f8844488167f7634a485d1664dcec
#
_entry.id   943f8844488167f7634a485d1664dcec
#
_cell.length_a   1.000
_cell.length_b   1.000
_cell.length_c   1.000
_cell.angle_alpha   90.00
_cell.angle_beta   90.00
_cell.angle_gamma   90.00
#
_symmetry.space_group_name_H-M   'P 1'
#
loop_
_entity.id
_entity.type
_entity.pdbx_description
1 polymer ?
#
loop_
_entity_poly.entity_id
_entity_poly.type
_entity_poly.pdbx_seq_one_letter_code
_entity_poly.pdbx_strand_id
1 'polypeptide(L)'
;MSMTKQLRPCPDCGAYVGELHRDGCDVERCPHCGWSALGCQHFDPHDPRRQVWDGKWPGEADCERLGFFVNDDPAFPDLNRLFTECVWDADTGRWERKQ
;
A
#
# COMPACT_ATOMS: atom_id res chain seq x y z
N MET A 1 -25.95 -4.76 -2.98
CA MET A 1 -24.73 -5.41 -3.42
C MET A 1 -23.68 -5.34 -2.36
N SER A 2 -23.20 -6.49 -1.97
CA SER A 2 -22.28 -6.56 -0.84
C SER A 2 -20.91 -6.01 -1.17
N MET A 3 -20.53 -5.94 -2.43
CA MET A 3 -19.21 -5.49 -2.81
C MET A 3 -18.96 -4.03 -2.52
N THR A 4 -19.99 -3.26 -2.17
CA THR A 4 -19.79 -1.85 -1.87
C THR A 4 -18.86 -1.64 -0.67
N LYS A 5 -18.83 -2.57 0.27
CA LYS A 5 -17.97 -2.43 1.44
C LYS A 5 -16.49 -2.44 1.09
N GLN A 6 -16.14 -2.89 -0.12
CA GLN A 6 -14.76 -2.94 -0.57
C GLN A 6 -14.35 -1.68 -1.31
N LEU A 7 -15.27 -0.75 -1.47
CA LEU A 7 -15.01 0.48 -2.19
C LEU A 7 -14.89 1.67 -1.26
N ARG A 8 -14.45 1.39 -0.03
CA ARG A 8 -14.30 2.43 0.96
C ARG A 8 -13.18 3.39 0.55
N PRO A 9 -13.40 4.71 0.74
CA PRO A 9 -12.37 5.67 0.36
C PRO A 9 -11.16 5.64 1.28
N CYS A 10 -10.07 6.25 0.82
CA CYS A 10 -8.87 6.36 1.62
C CYS A 10 -9.19 7.04 2.96
N PRO A 11 -8.80 6.44 4.09
CA PRO A 11 -9.15 6.99 5.40
C PRO A 11 -8.49 8.33 5.71
N ASP A 12 -7.47 8.73 4.97
CA ASP A 12 -6.81 10.01 5.20
C ASP A 12 -7.28 11.09 4.25
N CYS A 13 -7.26 10.83 2.93
CA CYS A 13 -7.58 11.89 1.97
C CYS A 13 -8.93 11.74 1.29
N GLY A 14 -9.61 10.63 1.49
CA GLY A 14 -10.93 10.42 0.91
C GLY A 14 -10.94 10.02 -0.56
N ALA A 15 -9.79 9.71 -1.16
CA ALA A 15 -9.75 9.25 -2.54
C ALA A 15 -10.53 7.94 -2.69
N TYR A 16 -11.29 7.81 -3.75
CA TYR A 16 -12.01 6.57 -4.02
C TYR A 16 -11.10 5.56 -4.69
N VAL A 17 -11.48 4.29 -4.63
CA VAL A 17 -10.73 3.21 -5.27
C VAL A 17 -10.55 3.54 -6.74
N GLY A 18 -9.30 3.48 -7.20
CA GLY A 18 -8.95 3.80 -8.58
C GLY A 18 -8.51 5.24 -8.79
N GLU A 19 -8.64 6.08 -7.77
CA GLU A 19 -8.21 7.47 -7.86
C GLU A 19 -6.84 7.67 -7.23
N LEU A 20 -6.11 8.65 -7.73
CA LEU A 20 -4.88 9.06 -7.07
C LEU A 20 -5.22 9.72 -5.74
N HIS A 21 -4.33 9.55 -4.76
CA HIS A 21 -4.49 10.21 -3.46
C HIS A 21 -4.37 11.72 -3.62
N ARG A 22 -5.00 12.45 -2.72
CA ARG A 22 -4.96 13.91 -2.72
C ARG A 22 -3.70 14.41 -2.05
N ASP A 23 -3.41 15.67 -2.27
CA ASP A 23 -2.21 16.28 -1.70
C ASP A 23 -2.20 16.14 -0.18
N GLY A 24 -1.03 15.81 0.36
CA GLY A 24 -0.86 15.70 1.80
C GLY A 24 -1.37 14.40 2.41
N CYS A 25 -1.69 13.41 1.60
CA CYS A 25 -2.16 12.14 2.12
C CYS A 25 -1.04 11.35 2.77
N ASP A 26 -1.26 10.94 4.03
CA ASP A 26 -0.28 10.17 4.78
C ASP A 26 -0.32 8.68 4.42
N VAL A 27 -1.36 8.24 3.75
CA VAL A 27 -1.52 6.84 3.37
C VAL A 27 -0.82 6.51 2.06
N GLU A 28 -0.69 7.51 1.18
CA GLU A 28 -0.06 7.28 -0.11
C GLU A 28 1.39 6.83 0.05
N ARG A 29 1.82 5.85 -0.78
CA ARG A 29 3.18 5.32 -0.73
C ARG A 29 3.98 5.79 -1.93
N CYS A 30 5.25 6.06 -1.69
CA CYS A 30 6.18 6.42 -2.74
C CYS A 30 6.45 5.18 -3.62
N PRO A 31 6.31 5.27 -4.95
CA PRO A 31 6.55 4.11 -5.81
C PRO A 31 8.01 3.69 -5.88
N HIS A 32 8.92 4.54 -5.43
CA HIS A 32 10.35 4.23 -5.49
C HIS A 32 10.86 3.53 -4.24
N CYS A 33 10.26 3.76 -3.07
CA CYS A 33 10.76 3.18 -1.82
C CYS A 33 9.70 2.44 -1.01
N GLY A 34 8.43 2.57 -1.35
CA GLY A 34 7.35 1.87 -0.65
C GLY A 34 6.96 2.46 0.68
N TRP A 35 7.61 3.52 1.12
CA TRP A 35 7.28 4.20 2.38
C TRP A 35 6.37 5.39 2.11
N SER A 36 5.99 6.09 3.16
CA SER A 36 5.07 7.21 3.04
C SER A 36 5.61 8.27 2.07
N ALA A 37 4.77 8.69 1.13
CA ALA A 37 5.14 9.70 0.17
C ALA A 37 5.46 11.04 0.85
N LEU A 38 4.82 11.33 1.98
CA LEU A 38 5.10 12.56 2.72
C LEU A 38 6.47 12.54 3.38
N GLY A 39 6.94 11.36 3.75
CA GLY A 39 8.18 11.25 4.51
C GLY A 39 9.41 10.98 3.68
N CYS A 40 9.26 10.64 2.43
CA CYS A 40 10.41 10.36 1.58
C CYS A 40 10.75 11.58 0.72
N GLN A 41 11.95 11.58 0.14
CA GLN A 41 12.41 12.74 -0.63
C GLN A 41 12.45 12.48 -2.12
N HIS A 42 11.99 11.32 -2.59
CA HIS A 42 11.92 11.02 -4.01
C HIS A 42 10.52 11.02 -4.58
N PHE A 43 9.55 11.39 -3.80
CA PHE A 43 8.17 11.41 -4.30
C PHE A 43 7.95 12.61 -5.24
N ASP A 44 7.37 12.32 -6.41
CA ASP A 44 7.01 13.33 -7.39
C ASP A 44 5.52 13.13 -7.73
N PRO A 45 4.68 14.15 -7.53
CA PRO A 45 3.24 14.00 -7.82
C PRO A 45 2.93 13.73 -9.28
N HIS A 46 3.90 13.99 -10.17
CA HIS A 46 3.74 13.73 -11.61
C HIS A 46 4.38 12.42 -12.06
N ASP A 47 4.85 11.61 -11.12
CA ASP A 47 5.51 10.35 -11.43
C ASP A 47 4.51 9.37 -12.06
N PRO A 48 4.80 8.82 -13.26
CA PRO A 48 3.89 7.86 -13.89
C PRO A 48 3.74 6.56 -13.12
N ARG A 49 4.64 6.28 -12.17
CA ARG A 49 4.53 5.09 -11.31
C ARG A 49 3.67 5.33 -10.09
N ARG A 50 3.15 6.52 -9.91
CA ARG A 50 2.33 6.86 -8.76
C ARG A 50 1.12 5.94 -8.69
N GLN A 51 0.84 5.39 -7.49
CA GLN A 51 -0.18 4.38 -7.32
C GLN A 51 -1.50 5.00 -6.86
N VAL A 52 -2.60 4.37 -7.30
CA VAL A 52 -3.93 4.79 -6.88
C VAL A 52 -4.33 4.09 -5.59
N TRP A 53 -5.36 4.60 -4.94
CA TRP A 53 -5.95 3.92 -3.77
C TRP A 53 -6.62 2.64 -4.25
N ASP A 54 -6.30 1.51 -3.60
CA ASP A 54 -6.82 0.20 -3.99
C ASP A 54 -7.86 -0.33 -3.01
N GLY A 55 -8.23 0.46 -2.01
CA GLY A 55 -9.21 0.04 -1.03
C GLY A 55 -8.61 -0.67 0.17
N LYS A 56 -7.30 -0.83 0.20
CA LYS A 56 -6.61 -1.56 1.26
C LYS A 56 -5.52 -0.70 1.87
N TRP A 57 -5.24 -0.96 3.14
CA TRP A 57 -4.12 -0.31 3.81
C TRP A 57 -2.80 -0.71 3.15
N PRO A 58 -1.83 0.20 3.07
CA PRO A 58 -0.54 -0.12 2.45
C PRO A 58 0.13 -1.36 3.04
N GLY A 59 0.53 -2.29 2.18
CA GLY A 59 1.14 -3.54 2.58
C GLY A 59 0.16 -4.68 2.78
N GLU A 60 -1.11 -4.40 2.92
CA GLU A 60 -2.12 -5.41 3.20
C GLU A 60 -2.24 -6.42 2.05
N ALA A 61 -2.26 -5.92 0.82
CA ALA A 61 -2.35 -6.80 -0.35
C ALA A 61 -1.11 -7.68 -0.47
N ASP A 62 0.06 -7.14 -0.12
CA ASP A 62 1.29 -7.92 -0.16
C ASP A 62 1.29 -9.01 0.90
N CYS A 63 0.77 -8.71 2.10
CA CYS A 63 0.64 -9.73 3.14
C CYS A 63 -0.29 -10.85 2.69
N GLU A 64 -1.40 -10.51 2.04
CA GLU A 64 -2.34 -11.51 1.53
C GLU A 64 -1.68 -12.40 0.48
N ARG A 65 -0.92 -11.80 -0.41
CA ARG A 65 -0.23 -12.53 -1.48
C ARG A 65 0.85 -13.46 -0.93
N LEU A 66 1.55 -13.02 0.12
CA LEU A 66 2.67 -13.78 0.69
C LEU A 66 2.28 -14.67 1.86
N GLY A 67 1.04 -14.56 2.34
CA GLY A 67 0.57 -15.37 3.45
C GLY A 67 1.06 -14.91 4.82
N PHE A 68 1.33 -13.62 4.97
CA PHE A 68 1.83 -13.06 6.23
C PHE A 68 0.67 -12.57 7.09
N PHE A 69 0.25 -13.41 8.03
CA PHE A 69 -0.85 -13.07 8.93
C PHE A 69 -0.45 -13.34 10.37
N VAL A 70 -0.92 -12.48 11.27
CA VAL A 70 -0.70 -12.69 12.71
C VAL A 70 -1.53 -13.88 13.14
N ASN A 71 -0.87 -14.89 13.73
CA ASN A 71 -1.52 -16.13 14.18
C ASN A 71 -2.33 -16.81 13.08
N ASP A 72 -1.90 -16.66 11.83
CA ASP A 72 -2.58 -17.25 10.66
C ASP A 72 -4.02 -16.75 10.50
N ASP A 73 -4.35 -15.60 11.08
CA ASP A 73 -5.68 -15.02 10.99
C ASP A 73 -5.75 -14.05 9.81
N PRO A 74 -6.54 -14.37 8.75
CA PRO A 74 -6.58 -13.51 7.57
C PRO A 74 -7.14 -12.11 7.82
N ALA A 75 -7.75 -11.88 8.98
CA ALA A 75 -8.21 -10.54 9.35
C ALA A 75 -7.08 -9.64 9.85
N PHE A 76 -5.91 -10.20 10.12
CA PHE A 76 -4.80 -9.44 10.73
C PHE A 76 -3.51 -9.62 9.93
N PRO A 77 -3.32 -8.82 8.86
CA PRO A 77 -2.07 -8.86 8.10
C PRO A 77 -0.87 -8.52 8.99
N ASP A 78 0.20 -9.29 8.84
CA ASP A 78 1.41 -9.07 9.63
C ASP A 78 2.37 -8.13 8.90
N LEU A 79 2.14 -6.84 9.05
CA LEU A 79 2.94 -5.83 8.37
C LEU A 79 4.38 -5.79 8.89
N ASN A 80 4.58 -6.09 10.17
CA ASN A 80 5.94 -6.12 10.72
C ASN A 80 6.77 -7.18 10.02
N ARG A 81 6.19 -8.34 9.78
CA ARG A 81 6.89 -9.40 9.07
C ARG A 81 7.17 -9.00 7.63
N LEU A 82 6.21 -8.33 7.00
CA LEU A 82 6.39 -7.85 5.63
C LEU A 82 7.61 -6.94 5.54
N PHE A 83 7.69 -5.97 6.45
CA PHE A 83 8.75 -4.96 6.38
C PHE A 83 10.12 -5.50 6.82
N THR A 84 10.16 -6.61 7.55
CA THR A 84 11.44 -7.20 7.95
C THR A 84 11.92 -8.28 6.98
N GLU A 85 11.02 -9.01 6.34
CA GLU A 85 11.40 -10.11 5.46
C GLU A 85 11.41 -9.75 3.98
N CYS A 86 10.90 -8.57 3.62
CA CYS A 86 10.79 -8.16 2.22
C CYS A 86 11.49 -6.84 1.99
N VAL A 87 11.77 -6.57 0.71
CA VAL A 87 12.27 -5.29 0.24
C VAL A 87 11.30 -4.75 -0.79
N TRP A 88 11.24 -3.42 -0.90
CA TRP A 88 10.42 -2.79 -1.92
C TRP A 88 11.07 -2.96 -3.29
N ASP A 89 10.28 -3.43 -4.25
CA ASP A 89 10.72 -3.56 -5.62
C ASP A 89 10.03 -2.47 -6.46
N ALA A 90 10.80 -1.47 -6.87
CA ALA A 90 10.26 -0.35 -7.61
C ALA A 90 9.78 -0.76 -9.01
N ASP A 91 10.32 -1.83 -9.55
CA ASP A 91 9.91 -2.30 -10.88
C ASP A 91 8.52 -2.93 -10.86
N THR A 92 8.22 -3.68 -9.79
CA THR A 92 6.91 -4.32 -9.66
C THR A 92 5.93 -3.46 -8.86
N GLY A 93 6.44 -2.47 -8.11
CA GLY A 93 5.61 -1.62 -7.27
C GLY A 93 5.01 -2.34 -6.08
N ARG A 94 5.74 -3.30 -5.52
CA ARG A 94 5.26 -4.06 -4.37
C ARG A 94 6.42 -4.62 -3.57
N TRP A 95 6.10 -5.16 -2.39
CA TRP A 95 7.10 -5.76 -1.51
C TRP A 95 7.37 -7.19 -1.95
N GLU A 96 8.65 -7.52 -2.10
CA GLU A 96 9.08 -8.85 -2.52
C GLU A 96 10.02 -9.44 -1.48
N ARG A 97 10.02 -10.79 -1.36
CA ARG A 97 10.88 -11.46 -0.39
C ARG A 97 12.35 -11.20 -0.71
N LYS A 98 13.13 -11.05 0.34
CA LYS A 98 14.59 -10.97 0.21
C LYS A 98 15.13 -12.29 -0.29
N GLN A 99 16.18 -12.21 -1.06
CA GLN A 99 16.82 -13.42 -1.59
C GLN A 99 18.17 -13.68 -0.97
#